data_713779eaa7d9ee17a86e0d0de2f13fbf
#
_entry.id   713779eaa7d9ee17a86e0d0de2f13fbf
#
_cell.length_a   1.000
_cell.length_b   1.000
_cell.length_c   1.000
_cell.angle_alpha   90.00
_cell.angle_beta   90.00
_cell.angle_gamma   90.00
#
_symmetry.space_group_name_H-M   'P 1'
#
loop_
_entity.id
_entity.type
_entity.pdbx_description
1 polymer ?
#
loop_
_entity_poly.entity_id
_entity_poly.type
_entity_poly.pdbx_seq_one_letter_code
_entity_poly.pdbx_strand_id
1 'polypeptide(L)'
;MSQNKTNKPGVESLLNTTSKKFIKWLPIPIDKYRSQMENGYFSGMQFHFKSNIAYSLQHLEFLEIILRDLTLTSEIYTQMVKDYVITSVSIIEMLFFQIAKHEGKVKNIEWRQIKSRDKKTYYDNGKRYRVAEVIYEKLDSPEETIPTFETLIQIVKDNDFLKSTDMRKYRPILKVYRQLRNKVHLSAATSQSESDYNSFDWKVYLRAKILLFSILNDTSFGMPAQHPIFTKLLEVTKQQIKHYRDTSSITYRWMD
;
A
#
# COMPACT_ATOMS: atom_id res chain seq x y z
N MET A 1 30.43 28.76 -39.30
CA MET A 1 30.28 27.44 -38.59
C MET A 1 29.38 27.66 -37.40
N SER A 2 28.11 27.35 -37.56
CA SER A 2 27.09 27.48 -36.49
C SER A 2 27.20 26.21 -35.60
N GLN A 3 27.59 26.40 -34.33
CA GLN A 3 27.58 25.35 -33.36
C GLN A 3 26.11 25.02 -33.04
N ASN A 4 25.63 23.91 -33.54
CA ASN A 4 24.41 23.27 -33.05
C ASN A 4 24.62 22.94 -31.55
N LYS A 5 24.20 23.85 -30.67
CA LYS A 5 23.99 23.50 -29.25
C LYS A 5 22.86 22.47 -29.22
N THR A 6 23.21 21.21 -29.13
CA THR A 6 22.26 20.18 -28.73
C THR A 6 21.77 20.57 -27.34
N ASN A 7 20.60 21.20 -27.29
CA ASN A 7 19.87 21.36 -26.01
C ASN A 7 19.58 19.96 -25.46
N LYS A 8 20.40 19.47 -24.53
CA LYS A 8 20.01 18.31 -23.74
C LYS A 8 18.80 18.76 -22.93
N PRO A 9 17.66 18.11 -23.08
CA PRO A 9 16.49 18.48 -22.29
C PRO A 9 16.82 18.33 -20.80
N GLY A 10 16.69 19.39 -20.04
CA GLY A 10 16.82 19.40 -18.58
C GLY A 10 15.49 18.97 -17.91
N VAL A 11 15.44 19.07 -16.60
CA VAL A 11 14.24 18.75 -15.79
C VAL A 11 13.03 19.59 -16.25
N GLU A 12 13.27 20.80 -16.75
CA GLU A 12 12.23 21.71 -17.28
C GLU A 12 11.43 21.10 -18.43
N SER A 13 12.05 20.21 -19.22
CA SER A 13 11.35 19.52 -20.32
C SER A 13 10.32 18.49 -19.83
N LEU A 14 10.41 18.07 -18.57
CA LEU A 14 9.46 17.16 -17.92
C LEU A 14 8.29 17.90 -17.28
N LEU A 15 8.39 19.22 -17.14
CA LEU A 15 7.34 20.04 -16.54
C LEU A 15 6.16 20.16 -17.51
N ASN A 16 4.95 20.10 -16.97
CA ASN A 16 3.76 20.41 -17.74
C ASN A 16 3.78 21.91 -18.10
N THR A 17 3.93 22.23 -19.37
CA THR A 17 4.07 23.60 -19.90
C THR A 17 2.82 24.46 -19.71
N THR A 18 1.70 23.92 -19.28
CA THR A 18 0.48 24.68 -19.00
C THR A 18 0.56 25.47 -17.69
N SER A 19 1.49 25.16 -16.79
CA SER A 19 1.71 25.87 -15.54
C SER A 19 2.72 27.01 -15.73
N LYS A 20 2.24 28.26 -15.75
CA LYS A 20 3.08 29.47 -15.93
C LYS A 20 3.83 29.92 -14.67
N LYS A 21 3.70 29.26 -13.54
CA LYS A 21 4.35 29.65 -12.28
C LYS A 21 5.04 28.45 -11.64
N PHE A 22 6.35 28.57 -11.45
CA PHE A 22 7.11 27.69 -10.54
C PHE A 22 6.71 28.00 -9.10
N ILE A 23 5.79 27.22 -8.56
CA ILE A 23 5.49 27.27 -7.14
C ILE A 23 6.39 26.24 -6.47
N LYS A 24 7.26 26.70 -5.57
CA LYS A 24 8.08 25.80 -4.75
C LYS A 24 7.13 24.87 -3.98
N TRP A 25 7.24 23.58 -4.24
CA TRP A 25 6.49 22.60 -3.46
C TRP A 25 7.03 22.54 -2.03
N LEU A 26 6.12 22.66 -1.07
CA LEU A 26 6.39 22.47 0.34
C LEU A 26 5.54 21.29 0.79
N PRO A 27 6.18 20.16 1.18
CA PRO A 27 5.46 18.99 1.67
C PRO A 27 4.75 19.29 2.99
N ILE A 28 3.69 18.54 3.26
CA ILE A 28 3.08 18.53 4.60
C ILE A 28 4.16 18.05 5.59
N PRO A 29 4.47 18.82 6.65
CA PRO A 29 5.48 18.42 7.63
C PRO A 29 5.14 17.07 8.28
N ILE A 30 6.14 16.27 8.56
CA ILE A 30 6.01 14.94 9.18
C ILE A 30 5.21 15.01 10.50
N ASP A 31 5.48 16.04 11.31
CA ASP A 31 4.75 16.25 12.57
C ASP A 31 3.26 16.48 12.37
N LYS A 32 2.87 17.10 11.26
CA LYS A 32 1.45 17.30 10.92
C LYS A 32 0.78 15.98 10.53
N TYR A 33 1.48 15.09 9.83
CA TYR A 33 0.97 13.74 9.60
C TYR A 33 0.87 12.96 10.90
N ARG A 34 1.90 13.00 11.77
CA ARG A 34 1.86 12.31 13.06
C ARG A 34 0.74 12.79 13.96
N SER A 35 0.47 14.10 13.99
CA SER A 35 -0.63 14.66 14.79
C SER A 35 -2.03 14.22 14.34
N GLN A 36 -2.17 13.60 13.15
CA GLN A 36 -3.42 12.98 12.75
C GLN A 36 -3.65 11.60 13.40
N MET A 37 -2.59 11.01 14.00
CA MET A 37 -2.59 9.64 14.49
C MET A 37 -2.59 9.58 16.03
N GLU A 38 -3.54 10.29 16.66
CA GLU A 38 -3.62 10.40 18.13
C GLU A 38 -4.83 9.66 18.72
N ASN A 39 -5.82 9.26 17.91
CA ASN A 39 -7.09 8.74 18.38
C ASN A 39 -7.34 7.30 17.91
N GLY A 40 -8.31 6.60 18.50
CA GLY A 40 -8.69 5.24 18.14
C GLY A 40 -7.51 4.29 18.15
N TYR A 41 -7.40 3.41 17.17
CA TYR A 41 -6.27 2.48 17.06
C TYR A 41 -4.91 3.18 16.91
N PHE A 42 -4.88 4.44 16.49
CA PHE A 42 -3.62 5.19 16.44
C PHE A 42 -3.09 5.49 17.85
N SER A 43 -3.94 5.70 18.87
CA SER A 43 -3.51 6.11 20.22
C SER A 43 -2.54 5.09 20.85
N GLY A 44 -2.78 3.79 20.64
CA GLY A 44 -1.94 2.71 21.14
C GLY A 44 -0.69 2.41 20.29
N MET A 45 -0.55 3.08 19.14
CA MET A 45 0.56 2.83 18.20
C MET A 45 1.85 3.50 18.67
N GLN A 46 2.95 2.76 18.68
CA GLN A 46 4.27 3.27 19.05
C GLN A 46 4.74 4.37 18.09
N PHE A 47 5.52 5.30 18.61
CA PHE A 47 5.98 6.50 17.90
C PHE A 47 6.70 6.18 16.56
N HIS A 48 7.55 5.15 16.53
CA HIS A 48 8.26 4.79 15.31
C HIS A 48 7.35 4.29 14.19
N PHE A 49 6.25 3.60 14.51
CA PHE A 49 5.26 3.20 13.50
C PHE A 49 4.50 4.41 12.94
N LYS A 50 4.06 5.34 13.80
CA LYS A 50 3.45 6.60 13.36
C LYS A 50 4.40 7.40 12.47
N SER A 51 5.70 7.43 12.81
CA SER A 51 6.72 8.10 12.01
C SER A 51 6.92 7.45 10.65
N ASN A 52 6.98 6.12 10.57
CA ASN A 52 7.10 5.39 9.30
C ASN A 52 5.90 5.63 8.39
N ILE A 53 4.68 5.65 8.95
CA ILE A 53 3.46 5.99 8.20
C ILE A 53 3.56 7.44 7.70
N ALA A 54 3.97 8.40 8.55
CA ALA A 54 4.09 9.80 8.18
C ALA A 54 5.13 10.04 7.05
N TYR A 55 6.30 9.38 7.12
CA TYR A 55 7.29 9.42 6.03
C TYR A 55 6.72 8.83 4.73
N SER A 56 6.05 7.69 4.82
CA SER A 56 5.43 7.08 3.65
C SER A 56 4.33 7.95 3.04
N LEU A 57 3.51 8.62 3.87
CA LEU A 57 2.48 9.55 3.38
C LEU A 57 3.10 10.78 2.70
N GLN A 58 4.20 11.33 3.23
CA GLN A 58 4.92 12.43 2.57
C GLN A 58 5.54 11.97 1.24
N HIS A 59 6.05 10.74 1.16
CA HIS A 59 6.52 10.16 -0.10
C HIS A 59 5.38 10.01 -1.12
N LEU A 60 4.20 9.55 -0.69
CA LEU A 60 3.01 9.49 -1.57
C LEU A 60 2.59 10.86 -2.06
N GLU A 61 2.65 11.90 -1.22
CA GLU A 61 2.40 13.30 -1.61
C GLU A 61 3.37 13.75 -2.71
N PHE A 62 4.66 13.42 -2.57
CA PHE A 62 5.67 13.69 -3.59
C PHE A 62 5.37 12.98 -4.92
N LEU A 63 5.08 11.68 -4.88
CA LEU A 63 4.72 10.91 -6.08
C LEU A 63 3.48 11.47 -6.77
N GLU A 64 2.48 11.91 -5.99
CA GLU A 64 1.26 12.51 -6.54
C GLU A 64 1.55 13.79 -7.32
N ILE A 65 2.44 14.64 -6.81
CA ILE A 65 2.85 15.88 -7.49
C ILE A 65 3.61 15.56 -8.79
N ILE A 66 4.53 14.60 -8.75
CA ILE A 66 5.24 14.16 -9.95
C ILE A 66 4.27 13.65 -11.03
N LEU A 67 3.36 12.74 -10.64
CA LEU A 67 2.37 12.15 -11.54
C LEU A 67 1.41 13.19 -12.15
N ARG A 68 1.14 14.28 -11.44
CA ARG A 68 0.23 15.34 -11.85
C ARG A 68 0.93 16.42 -12.70
N ASP A 69 2.12 16.83 -12.30
CA ASP A 69 2.74 18.06 -12.78
C ASP A 69 3.83 17.82 -13.86
N LEU A 70 4.35 16.59 -13.98
CA LEU A 70 5.37 16.26 -14.95
C LEU A 70 4.79 15.51 -16.16
N THR A 71 5.34 15.81 -17.34
CA THR A 71 5.12 15.04 -18.57
C THR A 71 6.09 13.87 -18.59
N LEU A 72 5.64 12.69 -18.14
CA LEU A 72 6.45 11.49 -18.02
C LEU A 72 6.27 10.58 -19.25
N THR A 73 7.31 9.83 -19.62
CA THR A 73 7.12 8.69 -20.53
C THR A 73 6.26 7.62 -19.85
N SER A 74 5.59 6.78 -20.66
CA SER A 74 4.69 5.73 -20.16
C SER A 74 5.38 4.78 -19.16
N GLU A 75 6.64 4.46 -19.40
CA GLU A 75 7.45 3.56 -18.57
C GLU A 75 7.73 4.19 -17.21
N ILE A 76 8.16 5.45 -17.18
CA ILE A 76 8.42 6.18 -15.93
C ILE A 76 7.13 6.40 -15.16
N TYR A 77 6.03 6.79 -15.85
CA TYR A 77 4.72 6.91 -15.25
C TYR A 77 4.29 5.62 -14.54
N THR A 78 4.42 4.48 -15.24
CA THR A 78 4.09 3.15 -14.69
C THR A 78 4.90 2.82 -13.44
N GLN A 79 6.21 3.12 -13.42
CA GLN A 79 7.05 2.90 -12.25
C GLN A 79 6.66 3.80 -11.07
N MET A 80 6.30 5.07 -11.31
CA MET A 80 5.81 5.96 -10.26
C MET A 80 4.47 5.48 -9.69
N VAL A 81 3.56 4.99 -10.55
CA VAL A 81 2.29 4.36 -10.10
C VAL A 81 2.56 3.09 -9.29
N LYS A 82 3.50 2.24 -9.74
CA LYS A 82 3.90 1.04 -8.98
C LYS A 82 4.39 1.40 -7.59
N ASP A 83 5.27 2.39 -7.46
CA ASP A 83 5.81 2.84 -6.18
C ASP A 83 4.71 3.39 -5.27
N TYR A 84 3.79 4.20 -5.82
CA TYR A 84 2.62 4.69 -5.10
C TYR A 84 1.76 3.53 -4.55
N VAL A 85 1.47 2.53 -5.37
CA VAL A 85 0.64 1.37 -5.00
C VAL A 85 1.32 0.55 -3.91
N ILE A 86 2.59 0.21 -4.09
CA ILE A 86 3.36 -0.59 -3.12
C ILE A 86 3.40 0.12 -1.76
N THR A 87 3.72 1.41 -1.75
CA THR A 87 3.79 2.21 -0.53
C THR A 87 2.41 2.32 0.16
N SER A 88 1.34 2.56 -0.60
CA SER A 88 -0.02 2.62 -0.07
C SER A 88 -0.44 1.30 0.59
N VAL A 89 -0.17 0.18 -0.07
CA VAL A 89 -0.50 -1.16 0.46
C VAL A 89 0.32 -1.49 1.70
N SER A 90 1.60 -1.07 1.74
CA SER A 90 2.46 -1.28 2.91
C SER A 90 1.96 -0.49 4.14
N ILE A 91 1.43 0.72 3.94
CA ILE A 91 0.75 1.46 5.02
C ILE A 91 -0.47 0.69 5.52
N ILE A 92 -1.32 0.19 4.63
CA ILE A 92 -2.52 -0.58 4.99
C ILE A 92 -2.15 -1.85 5.75
N GLU A 93 -1.13 -2.58 5.30
CA GLU A 93 -0.62 -3.78 5.97
C GLU A 93 -0.16 -3.45 7.40
N MET A 94 0.59 -2.36 7.58
CA MET A 94 1.01 -1.87 8.89
C MET A 94 -0.19 -1.53 9.78
N LEU A 95 -1.19 -0.83 9.27
CA LEU A 95 -2.41 -0.47 10.02
C LEU A 95 -3.14 -1.74 10.48
N PHE A 96 -3.32 -2.72 9.60
CA PHE A 96 -3.99 -3.98 9.93
C PHE A 96 -3.21 -4.81 10.95
N PHE A 97 -1.88 -4.81 10.85
CA PHE A 97 -1.03 -5.43 11.86
C PHE A 97 -1.21 -4.78 13.24
N GLN A 98 -1.23 -3.45 13.30
CA GLN A 98 -1.42 -2.73 14.56
C GLN A 98 -2.82 -2.95 15.16
N ILE A 99 -3.86 -3.01 14.33
CA ILE A 99 -5.22 -3.39 14.77
C ILE A 99 -5.18 -4.82 15.35
N ALA A 100 -4.64 -5.79 14.61
CA ALA A 100 -4.58 -7.18 15.05
C ALA A 100 -3.78 -7.34 16.35
N LYS A 101 -2.71 -6.57 16.52
CA LYS A 101 -1.90 -6.54 17.73
C LYS A 101 -2.66 -5.95 18.90
N HIS A 102 -3.31 -4.79 18.72
CA HIS A 102 -4.14 -4.13 19.73
C HIS A 102 -5.26 -5.05 20.23
N GLU A 103 -5.88 -5.79 19.33
CA GLU A 103 -6.99 -6.70 19.61
C GLU A 103 -6.52 -8.10 20.05
N GLY A 104 -5.23 -8.29 20.34
CA GLY A 104 -4.67 -9.57 20.81
C GLY A 104 -4.82 -10.73 19.82
N LYS A 105 -4.90 -10.44 18.52
CA LYS A 105 -5.03 -11.45 17.44
C LYS A 105 -3.69 -11.88 16.86
N VAL A 106 -2.58 -11.27 17.27
CA VAL A 106 -1.23 -11.67 16.91
C VAL A 106 -0.78 -12.77 17.87
N LYS A 107 -0.32 -13.88 17.30
CA LYS A 107 0.14 -15.02 18.11
C LYS A 107 1.59 -14.85 18.52
N ASN A 108 1.90 -15.26 19.72
CA ASN A 108 3.27 -15.43 20.17
C ASN A 108 3.72 -16.87 19.93
N ILE A 109 4.98 -17.04 19.55
CA ILE A 109 5.63 -18.34 19.45
C ILE A 109 6.67 -18.47 20.55
N GLU A 110 6.69 -19.64 21.18
CA GLU A 110 7.71 -20.03 22.17
C GLU A 110 8.82 -20.86 21.53
N TRP A 111 8.57 -21.35 20.32
CA TRP A 111 9.47 -22.25 19.62
C TRP A 111 9.75 -21.72 18.21
N ARG A 112 11.03 -21.55 17.86
CA ARG A 112 11.49 -21.16 16.53
C ARG A 112 12.01 -22.35 15.78
N GLN A 113 11.55 -22.55 14.56
CA GLN A 113 12.12 -23.56 13.67
C GLN A 113 13.53 -23.14 13.26
N ILE A 114 14.54 -23.95 13.60
CA ILE A 114 15.94 -23.69 13.25
C ILE A 114 16.42 -24.53 12.08
N LYS A 115 15.85 -25.73 11.88
CA LYS A 115 16.29 -26.68 10.86
C LYS A 115 15.17 -27.59 10.41
N SER A 116 15.19 -27.91 9.10
CA SER A 116 14.38 -28.99 8.54
C SER A 116 15.31 -29.92 7.75
N ARG A 117 15.16 -31.23 7.96
CA ARG A 117 15.89 -32.27 7.24
C ARG A 117 14.91 -33.28 6.65
N ASP A 118 15.07 -33.60 5.38
CA ASP A 118 14.33 -34.68 4.77
C ASP A 118 14.83 -36.03 5.29
N LYS A 119 13.94 -36.84 5.79
CA LYS A 119 14.30 -38.21 6.25
C LYS A 119 14.10 -39.26 5.19
N LYS A 120 12.93 -39.31 4.59
CA LYS A 120 12.62 -40.31 3.54
C LYS A 120 11.38 -39.93 2.74
N THR A 121 11.27 -40.56 1.60
CA THR A 121 10.06 -40.50 0.76
C THR A 121 9.42 -41.89 0.81
N TYR A 122 8.10 -41.95 0.91
CA TYR A 122 7.33 -43.21 0.80
C TYR A 122 6.11 -43.01 -0.09
N TYR A 123 5.55 -44.12 -0.54
CA TYR A 123 4.33 -44.14 -1.34
C TYR A 123 3.21 -44.76 -0.51
N ASP A 124 2.05 -44.17 -0.54
CA ASP A 124 0.84 -44.68 0.05
C ASP A 124 -0.35 -44.34 -0.87
N ASN A 125 -1.21 -45.33 -1.14
CA ASN A 125 -2.37 -45.21 -2.03
C ASN A 125 -2.07 -44.53 -3.37
N GLY A 126 -0.92 -44.84 -3.99
CA GLY A 126 -0.49 -44.30 -5.26
C GLY A 126 0.04 -42.84 -5.19
N LYS A 127 0.08 -42.23 -4.00
CA LYS A 127 0.61 -40.89 -3.78
C LYS A 127 1.99 -40.94 -3.15
N ARG A 128 2.85 -40.02 -3.55
CA ARG A 128 4.21 -39.86 -3.01
C ARG A 128 4.20 -38.90 -1.83
N TYR A 129 4.67 -39.36 -0.68
CA TYR A 129 4.81 -38.55 0.54
C TYR A 129 6.27 -38.36 0.89
N ARG A 130 6.59 -37.20 1.48
CA ARG A 130 7.90 -36.82 1.97
C ARG A 130 7.82 -36.62 3.48
N VAL A 131 8.68 -37.29 4.20
CA VAL A 131 8.80 -37.10 5.66
C VAL A 131 9.96 -36.18 5.94
N ALA A 132 9.71 -35.13 6.70
CA ALA A 132 10.73 -34.20 7.17
C ALA A 132 10.78 -34.22 8.71
N GLU A 133 11.99 -34.14 9.24
CA GLU A 133 12.23 -33.86 10.67
C GLU A 133 12.43 -32.35 10.81
N VAL A 134 11.69 -31.71 11.70
CA VAL A 134 11.80 -30.31 12.00
C VAL A 134 12.34 -30.14 13.42
N ILE A 135 13.40 -29.37 13.55
CA ILE A 135 14.03 -29.08 14.84
C ILE A 135 13.62 -27.66 15.24
N TYR A 136 13.10 -27.55 16.47
CA TYR A 136 12.71 -26.27 17.05
C TYR A 136 13.62 -25.95 18.23
N GLU A 137 13.96 -24.69 18.37
CA GLU A 137 14.64 -24.10 19.52
C GLU A 137 13.60 -23.42 20.40
N LYS A 138 13.65 -23.67 21.70
CA LYS A 138 12.84 -22.91 22.65
C LYS A 138 13.44 -21.52 22.83
N LEU A 139 12.58 -20.51 22.68
CA LEU A 139 12.98 -19.12 22.88
C LEU A 139 13.04 -18.78 24.37
N ASP A 140 13.96 -17.91 24.77
CA ASP A 140 14.08 -17.42 26.16
C ASP A 140 12.85 -16.59 26.56
N SER A 141 12.26 -15.91 25.59
CA SER A 141 10.98 -15.19 25.71
C SER A 141 10.13 -15.39 24.46
N PRO A 142 8.78 -15.44 24.60
CA PRO A 142 7.89 -15.55 23.44
C PRO A 142 8.10 -14.39 22.46
N GLU A 143 8.18 -14.70 21.17
CA GLU A 143 8.28 -13.71 20.08
C GLU A 143 6.94 -13.57 19.36
N GLU A 144 6.58 -12.32 19.00
CA GLU A 144 5.39 -12.07 18.19
C GLU A 144 5.57 -12.62 16.77
N THR A 145 4.59 -13.36 16.27
CA THR A 145 4.58 -13.74 14.85
C THR A 145 4.15 -12.55 14.00
N ILE A 146 4.75 -12.41 12.82
CA ILE A 146 4.27 -11.45 11.83
C ILE A 146 3.30 -12.17 10.89
N PRO A 147 1.97 -11.95 11.00
CA PRO A 147 1.00 -12.60 10.13
C PRO A 147 1.18 -12.12 8.68
N THR A 148 0.88 -12.99 7.72
CA THR A 148 0.84 -12.55 6.32
C THR A 148 -0.25 -11.51 6.10
N PHE A 149 -0.09 -10.66 5.07
CA PHE A 149 -1.12 -9.65 4.77
C PHE A 149 -2.50 -10.27 4.48
N GLU A 150 -2.57 -11.46 3.86
CA GLU A 150 -3.84 -12.19 3.68
C GLU A 150 -4.48 -12.54 5.03
N THR A 151 -3.68 -13.01 5.98
CA THR A 151 -4.14 -13.31 7.34
C THR A 151 -4.66 -12.05 8.04
N LEU A 152 -3.95 -10.91 7.90
CA LEU A 152 -4.35 -9.63 8.47
C LEU A 152 -5.68 -9.13 7.87
N ILE A 153 -5.85 -9.21 6.55
CA ILE A 153 -7.11 -8.89 5.87
C ILE A 153 -8.26 -9.74 6.44
N GLN A 154 -8.02 -11.03 6.64
CA GLN A 154 -9.03 -11.93 7.17
C GLN A 154 -9.38 -11.62 8.63
N ILE A 155 -8.38 -11.36 9.48
CA ILE A 155 -8.56 -10.99 10.89
C ILE A 155 -9.41 -9.72 11.00
N VAL A 156 -9.06 -8.66 10.25
CA VAL A 156 -9.77 -7.38 10.30
C VAL A 156 -11.21 -7.52 9.83
N LYS A 157 -11.44 -8.30 8.75
CA LYS A 157 -12.77 -8.54 8.19
C LYS A 157 -13.66 -9.37 9.12
N ASP A 158 -13.12 -10.50 9.65
CA ASP A 158 -13.95 -11.47 10.40
C ASP A 158 -14.35 -10.96 11.79
N ASN A 159 -13.66 -9.94 12.29
CA ASN A 159 -13.95 -9.32 13.58
C ASN A 159 -14.58 -7.91 13.44
N ASP A 160 -14.87 -7.44 12.23
CA ASP A 160 -15.45 -6.11 11.95
C ASP A 160 -14.72 -4.96 12.68
N PHE A 161 -13.37 -5.00 12.65
CA PHE A 161 -12.56 -4.01 13.37
C PHE A 161 -12.62 -2.62 12.75
N LEU A 162 -12.87 -2.51 11.45
CA LEU A 162 -13.18 -1.24 10.80
C LEU A 162 -14.68 -0.94 10.92
N LYS A 163 -15.02 0.26 11.38
CA LYS A 163 -16.39 0.63 11.74
C LYS A 163 -17.17 1.32 10.62
N SER A 164 -16.49 2.11 9.79
CA SER A 164 -17.12 2.86 8.68
C SER A 164 -16.65 2.38 7.31
N THR A 165 -15.66 1.51 7.24
CA THR A 165 -15.13 0.94 5.99
C THR A 165 -15.70 -0.47 5.79
N ASP A 166 -16.51 -0.66 4.74
CA ASP A 166 -17.08 -1.98 4.43
C ASP A 166 -16.00 -2.93 3.90
N MET A 167 -15.47 -3.78 4.77
CA MET A 167 -14.45 -4.76 4.42
C MET A 167 -14.94 -5.84 3.43
N ARG A 168 -16.25 -6.05 3.28
CA ARG A 168 -16.79 -6.99 2.27
C ARG A 168 -16.55 -6.45 0.87
N LYS A 169 -16.74 -5.14 0.69
CA LYS A 169 -16.47 -4.43 -0.58
C LYS A 169 -14.96 -4.36 -0.84
N TYR A 170 -14.14 -4.06 0.15
CA TYR A 170 -12.69 -3.82 -0.03
C TYR A 170 -11.83 -5.08 -0.06
N ARG A 171 -12.25 -6.19 0.54
CA ARG A 171 -11.47 -7.44 0.56
C ARG A 171 -11.04 -7.95 -0.82
N PRO A 172 -11.92 -8.05 -1.84
CA PRO A 172 -11.48 -8.47 -3.18
C PRO A 172 -10.42 -7.55 -3.76
N ILE A 173 -10.55 -6.24 -3.53
CA ILE A 173 -9.60 -5.22 -3.97
C ILE A 173 -8.26 -5.43 -3.25
N LEU A 174 -8.25 -5.54 -1.93
CA LEU A 174 -7.06 -5.78 -1.11
C LEU A 174 -6.30 -7.03 -1.54
N LYS A 175 -6.99 -8.11 -1.94
CA LYS A 175 -6.36 -9.32 -2.46
C LYS A 175 -5.58 -9.06 -3.76
N VAL A 176 -6.15 -8.29 -4.68
CA VAL A 176 -5.46 -7.88 -5.91
C VAL A 176 -4.25 -7.02 -5.57
N TYR A 177 -4.40 -6.04 -4.68
CA TYR A 177 -3.32 -5.14 -4.29
C TYR A 177 -2.19 -5.85 -3.53
N ARG A 178 -2.50 -6.88 -2.76
CA ARG A 178 -1.49 -7.77 -2.18
C ARG A 178 -0.64 -8.44 -3.27
N GLN A 179 -1.27 -8.91 -4.33
CA GLN A 179 -0.55 -9.50 -5.47
C GLN A 179 0.30 -8.45 -6.19
N LEU A 180 -0.24 -7.24 -6.41
CA LEU A 180 0.51 -6.12 -7.00
C LEU A 180 1.72 -5.70 -6.15
N ARG A 181 1.56 -5.65 -4.81
CA ARG A 181 2.66 -5.35 -3.89
C ARG A 181 3.77 -6.39 -3.99
N ASN A 182 3.44 -7.67 -4.16
CA ASN A 182 4.44 -8.71 -4.32
C ASN A 182 5.25 -8.59 -5.64
N LYS A 183 4.78 -7.81 -6.62
CA LYS A 183 5.53 -7.48 -7.85
C LYS A 183 6.72 -6.52 -7.62
N VAL A 184 7.03 -6.15 -6.38
CA VAL A 184 8.34 -5.55 -6.02
C VAL A 184 9.48 -6.50 -6.42
N HIS A 185 9.24 -7.82 -6.38
CA HIS A 185 10.18 -8.81 -6.87
C HIS A 185 10.03 -8.98 -8.39
N LEU A 186 11.05 -8.60 -9.16
CA LEU A 186 11.02 -8.65 -10.63
C LEU A 186 10.74 -10.04 -11.19
N SER A 187 11.09 -11.08 -10.44
CA SER A 187 10.84 -12.48 -10.79
C SER A 187 9.38 -12.94 -10.57
N ALA A 188 8.51 -12.09 -10.03
CA ALA A 188 7.12 -12.46 -9.76
C ALA A 188 6.23 -12.48 -11.01
N ALA A 189 6.64 -11.84 -12.10
CA ALA A 189 5.92 -11.89 -13.37
C ALA A 189 6.19 -13.23 -14.09
N THR A 190 5.11 -13.97 -14.36
CA THR A 190 5.19 -15.29 -15.04
C THR A 190 4.75 -15.23 -16.51
N SER A 191 4.16 -14.10 -16.93
CA SER A 191 3.70 -13.86 -18.31
C SER A 191 3.86 -12.40 -18.73
N GLN A 192 3.82 -12.14 -20.04
CA GLN A 192 3.88 -10.78 -20.58
C GLN A 192 2.72 -9.88 -20.10
N SER A 193 1.53 -10.45 -19.90
CA SER A 193 0.36 -9.72 -19.37
C SER A 193 0.52 -9.30 -17.91
N GLU A 194 1.44 -9.92 -17.18
CA GLU A 194 1.78 -9.61 -15.79
C GLU A 194 2.94 -8.62 -15.66
N SER A 195 3.46 -8.09 -16.77
CA SER A 195 4.49 -7.04 -16.73
C SER A 195 3.98 -5.80 -15.95
N ASP A 196 4.92 -5.03 -15.42
CA ASP A 196 4.59 -3.79 -14.70
C ASP A 196 3.78 -2.84 -15.56
N TYR A 197 4.12 -2.72 -16.82
CA TYR A 197 3.43 -1.86 -17.78
C TYR A 197 1.93 -2.17 -17.90
N ASN A 198 1.55 -3.45 -17.88
CA ASN A 198 0.16 -3.88 -17.96
C ASN A 198 -0.57 -3.91 -16.61
N SER A 199 0.18 -3.81 -15.50
CA SER A 199 -0.33 -3.99 -14.15
C SER A 199 -0.57 -2.69 -13.39
N PHE A 200 0.14 -1.61 -13.76
CA PHE A 200 0.14 -0.35 -13.02
C PHE A 200 -0.30 0.82 -13.91
N ASP A 201 -1.59 0.99 -14.03
CA ASP A 201 -2.23 2.09 -14.74
C ASP A 201 -2.80 3.15 -13.78
N TRP A 202 -3.34 4.24 -14.34
CA TRP A 202 -3.98 5.30 -13.58
C TRP A 202 -5.22 4.83 -12.78
N LYS A 203 -5.92 3.77 -13.22
CA LYS A 203 -7.09 3.20 -12.52
C LYS A 203 -6.63 2.49 -11.25
N VAL A 204 -5.54 1.73 -11.35
CA VAL A 204 -4.90 1.07 -10.22
C VAL A 204 -4.41 2.12 -9.22
N TYR A 205 -3.80 3.20 -9.70
CA TYR A 205 -3.39 4.35 -8.86
C TYR A 205 -4.56 4.94 -8.08
N LEU A 206 -5.65 5.32 -8.75
CA LEU A 206 -6.80 5.93 -8.09
C LEU A 206 -7.49 4.98 -7.10
N ARG A 207 -7.54 3.69 -7.41
CA ARG A 207 -8.05 2.68 -6.48
C ARG A 207 -7.18 2.54 -5.24
N ALA A 208 -5.86 2.51 -5.39
CA ALA A 208 -4.95 2.48 -4.24
C ALA A 208 -5.17 3.70 -3.34
N LYS A 209 -5.32 4.86 -3.96
CA LYS A 209 -5.54 6.13 -3.28
C LYS A 209 -6.83 6.14 -2.47
N ILE A 210 -7.96 5.78 -3.10
CA ILE A 210 -9.26 5.74 -2.40
C ILE A 210 -9.27 4.68 -1.30
N LEU A 211 -8.65 3.52 -1.52
CA LEU A 211 -8.54 2.46 -0.54
C LEU A 211 -7.76 2.92 0.69
N LEU A 212 -6.56 3.48 0.49
CA LEU A 212 -5.72 3.99 1.58
C LEU A 212 -6.44 5.04 2.41
N PHE A 213 -6.97 6.08 1.75
CA PHE A 213 -7.60 7.18 2.48
C PHE A 213 -8.96 6.83 3.07
N SER A 214 -9.69 5.86 2.52
CA SER A 214 -10.89 5.32 3.17
C SER A 214 -10.53 4.61 4.47
N ILE A 215 -9.47 3.79 4.48
CA ILE A 215 -9.02 3.10 5.69
C ILE A 215 -8.48 4.09 6.73
N LEU A 216 -7.66 5.06 6.34
CA LEU A 216 -7.13 6.09 7.24
C LEU A 216 -8.22 6.99 7.86
N ASN A 217 -9.39 7.11 7.21
CA ASN A 217 -10.55 7.85 7.70
C ASN A 217 -11.59 6.96 8.36
N ASP A 218 -11.31 5.67 8.56
CA ASP A 218 -12.23 4.82 9.29
C ASP A 218 -12.42 5.31 10.74
N THR A 219 -13.66 5.30 11.20
CA THR A 219 -14.01 5.84 12.55
C THR A 219 -13.38 5.03 13.68
N SER A 220 -12.87 3.85 13.42
CA SER A 220 -12.06 3.07 14.38
C SER A 220 -10.71 3.71 14.69
N PHE A 221 -10.20 4.58 13.82
CA PHE A 221 -8.99 5.38 14.04
C PHE A 221 -9.27 6.76 14.65
N GLY A 222 -10.54 7.15 14.75
CA GLY A 222 -11.00 8.44 15.27
C GLY A 222 -12.04 9.09 14.36
N MET A 223 -12.69 10.12 14.84
CA MET A 223 -13.68 10.85 14.05
C MET A 223 -12.98 11.72 12.99
N PRO A 224 -13.59 11.96 11.80
CA PRO A 224 -13.00 12.78 10.74
C PRO A 224 -12.48 14.15 11.18
N ALA A 225 -13.14 14.80 12.13
CA ALA A 225 -12.70 16.08 12.69
C ALA A 225 -11.36 16.00 13.44
N GLN A 226 -10.97 14.82 13.90
CA GLN A 226 -9.72 14.58 14.63
C GLN A 226 -8.51 14.36 13.72
N HIS A 227 -8.76 14.06 12.41
CA HIS A 227 -7.71 13.89 11.40
C HIS A 227 -8.05 14.63 10.09
N PRO A 228 -8.14 15.97 10.13
CA PRO A 228 -8.60 16.77 8.99
C PRO A 228 -7.73 16.65 7.73
N ILE A 229 -6.44 16.31 7.87
CA ILE A 229 -5.56 16.10 6.71
C ILE A 229 -6.00 14.85 5.95
N PHE A 230 -6.23 13.72 6.63
CA PHE A 230 -6.67 12.49 5.99
C PHE A 230 -8.06 12.65 5.37
N THR A 231 -8.96 13.36 6.05
CA THR A 231 -10.29 13.68 5.54
C THR A 231 -10.20 14.49 4.25
N LYS A 232 -9.39 15.55 4.23
CA LYS A 232 -9.17 16.35 3.02
C LYS A 232 -8.58 15.52 1.86
N LEU A 233 -7.62 14.65 2.13
CA LEU A 233 -7.02 13.78 1.12
C LEU A 233 -8.04 12.79 0.54
N LEU A 234 -8.94 12.26 1.37
CA LEU A 234 -10.04 11.42 0.92
C LEU A 234 -11.02 12.19 0.01
N GLU A 235 -11.41 13.41 0.40
CA GLU A 235 -12.32 14.26 -0.39
C GLU A 235 -11.72 14.62 -1.75
N VAL A 236 -10.45 15.04 -1.79
CA VAL A 236 -9.73 15.32 -3.03
C VAL A 236 -9.70 14.07 -3.93
N THR A 237 -9.46 12.91 -3.34
CA THR A 237 -9.46 11.64 -4.10
C THR A 237 -10.83 11.33 -4.70
N LYS A 238 -11.91 11.51 -3.93
CA LYS A 238 -13.29 11.33 -4.42
C LYS A 238 -13.61 12.29 -5.57
N GLN A 239 -13.17 13.55 -5.48
CA GLN A 239 -13.34 14.54 -6.54
C GLN A 239 -12.58 14.14 -7.81
N GLN A 240 -11.35 13.67 -7.71
CA GLN A 240 -10.57 13.15 -8.83
C GLN A 240 -11.30 11.99 -9.51
N ILE A 241 -11.79 11.02 -8.74
CA ILE A 241 -12.53 9.87 -9.27
C ILE A 241 -13.80 10.35 -10.00
N LYS A 242 -14.55 11.29 -9.43
CA LYS A 242 -15.73 11.87 -10.06
C LYS A 242 -15.38 12.54 -11.39
N HIS A 243 -14.35 13.38 -11.41
CA HIS A 243 -13.88 14.03 -12.64
C HIS A 243 -13.56 13.02 -13.74
N TYR A 244 -12.86 11.94 -13.43
CA TYR A 244 -12.54 10.91 -14.41
C TYR A 244 -13.79 10.14 -14.90
N ARG A 245 -14.81 9.93 -14.05
CA ARG A 245 -16.08 9.35 -14.47
C ARG A 245 -16.80 10.25 -15.48
N ASP A 246 -16.85 11.54 -15.19
CA ASP A 246 -17.59 12.51 -16.00
C ASP A 246 -16.91 12.76 -17.35
N THR A 247 -15.58 12.59 -17.44
CA THR A 247 -14.78 12.84 -18.66
C THR A 247 -14.50 11.59 -19.49
N SER A 248 -14.65 10.39 -18.92
CA SER A 248 -14.41 9.13 -19.63
C SER A 248 -15.73 8.46 -20.01
N SER A 249 -15.86 8.06 -21.28
CA SER A 249 -16.99 7.25 -21.79
C SER A 249 -17.05 5.82 -21.23
N ILE A 250 -16.22 5.49 -20.24
CA ILE A 250 -16.06 4.15 -19.68
C ILE A 250 -16.80 4.06 -18.35
N THR A 251 -17.82 3.20 -18.30
CA THR A 251 -18.59 2.88 -17.08
C THR A 251 -17.75 2.04 -16.12
N TYR A 252 -17.53 2.53 -14.90
CA TYR A 252 -16.76 1.86 -13.87
C TYR A 252 -17.66 1.24 -12.80
N ARG A 253 -18.05 -0.04 -12.96
CA ARG A 253 -18.90 -0.78 -12.01
C ARG A 253 -18.35 -0.93 -10.59
N TRP A 254 -17.09 -0.66 -10.36
CA TRP A 254 -16.44 -0.85 -9.05
C TRP A 254 -16.32 0.45 -8.22
N MET A 255 -16.78 1.57 -8.78
CA MET A 255 -16.76 2.87 -8.09
C MET A 255 -18.07 3.16 -7.34
N ASP A 256 -19.08 2.34 -7.51
CA ASP A 256 -20.36 2.38 -6.80
C ASP A 256 -20.25 1.48 -5.56
#